data_c35926c604aead33e2fbf02e92e1a7c4
#
_entry.id   c35926c604aead33e2fbf02e92e1a7c4
#
_cell.length_a   1.000
_cell.length_b   1.000
_cell.length_c   1.000
_cell.angle_alpha   90.00
_cell.angle_beta   90.00
_cell.angle_gamma   90.00
#
_symmetry.space_group_name_H-M   'P 1'
#
loop_
_entity.id
_entity.type
_entity.pdbx_description
1 polymer ?
#
loop_
_entity_poly.entity_id
_entity_poly.type
_entity_poly.pdbx_seq_one_letter_code
_entity_poly.pdbx_strand_id
1 'polypeptide(L)'
;IALGKNLLVGFMTWEGYNYEDAVLINERLVMEDVYTSIHIEEFECDARDTKLGPEEITRDIPGVGDDALKYLDDRGIICVGAEVRSGDILVGKVTPKGETDLTAEERLLRAIFGEKAREVRDTSLKVPHGEAGIIVDVKRFTRENGDEMSPGVNEVVRVYIAQKRKISVGDKMAGRHGNKGVVSRILPREDMPYLPDGTPLDIVLNPLGVPSRMNIGQMLEVHLGYAAQALGWKVATPVFNGANEETIRETLNKAGLREDGKSVLYDGRTGQKFDNDVTVGWVYFLKLHHLVDDKIHARSTGPYSLVTQQPLGGKAQFGGQRFGEMEVWALEAYGAAYTLQEILTVKSDDVTGRVRTYEAIVKGENIPQPGVPESFKVLIKELQSLCLDVRILDENGDEIELKDDEDDYIPGMRDEMSYKSDDDEITGSGFTIEDV
;
A
#
# COMPACT_ATOMS: atom_id res chain seq x y z
N ILE A 1 -9.37 -18.41 -4.94
CA ILE A 1 -9.42 -18.67 -6.39
C ILE A 1 -8.15 -18.12 -7.00
N ALA A 2 -7.47 -18.90 -7.84
CA ALA A 2 -6.27 -18.46 -8.53
C ALA A 2 -6.64 -17.93 -9.92
N LEU A 3 -5.99 -16.82 -10.31
CA LEU A 3 -6.08 -16.28 -11.67
C LEU A 3 -4.86 -16.73 -12.46
N GLY A 4 -5.05 -17.61 -13.42
CA GLY A 4 -3.98 -18.18 -14.23
C GLY A 4 -4.33 -18.32 -15.71
N LYS A 5 -3.30 -18.35 -16.53
CA LYS A 5 -3.39 -18.52 -17.98
C LYS A 5 -2.21 -19.33 -18.49
N ASN A 6 -2.43 -20.12 -19.54
CA ASN A 6 -1.32 -20.71 -20.29
C ASN A 6 -0.66 -19.64 -21.14
N LEU A 7 0.64 -19.46 -20.98
CA LEU A 7 1.46 -18.44 -21.65
C LEU A 7 2.67 -19.06 -22.32
N LEU A 8 3.13 -18.40 -23.36
CA LEU A 8 4.37 -18.77 -24.06
C LEU A 8 5.57 -18.21 -23.28
N VAL A 9 6.36 -19.08 -22.69
CA VAL A 9 7.48 -18.74 -21.82
C VAL A 9 8.80 -19.13 -22.45
N GLY A 10 9.80 -18.27 -22.39
CA GLY A 10 11.18 -18.55 -22.76
C GLY A 10 12.13 -18.48 -21.56
N PHE A 11 13.06 -19.42 -21.46
CA PHE A 11 14.07 -19.45 -20.41
C PHE A 11 15.39 -18.90 -20.93
N MET A 12 15.62 -17.62 -20.77
CA MET A 12 16.83 -16.91 -21.15
C MET A 12 17.11 -15.73 -20.23
N THR A 13 18.36 -15.32 -20.14
CA THR A 13 18.71 -14.07 -19.47
C THR A 13 18.36 -12.88 -20.38
N TRP A 14 17.83 -11.79 -19.79
CA TRP A 14 17.47 -10.58 -20.53
C TRP A 14 17.96 -9.33 -19.80
N GLU A 15 19.09 -8.78 -20.22
CA GLU A 15 19.65 -7.50 -19.74
C GLU A 15 19.64 -7.30 -18.21
N GLY A 16 19.62 -8.36 -17.42
CA GLY A 16 19.51 -8.31 -15.97
C GLY A 16 18.10 -8.07 -15.44
N TYR A 17 17.10 -7.78 -16.28
CA TYR A 17 15.72 -7.52 -15.81
C TYR A 17 14.98 -8.76 -15.31
N ASN A 18 15.54 -9.95 -15.49
CA ASN A 18 15.03 -11.19 -14.91
C ASN A 18 16.01 -11.85 -13.95
N TYR A 19 16.95 -11.07 -13.39
CA TYR A 19 17.88 -11.53 -12.36
C TYR A 19 17.13 -11.89 -11.07
N GLU A 20 17.54 -12.96 -10.39
CA GLU A 20 16.98 -13.40 -9.10
C GLU A 20 15.44 -13.48 -9.05
N ASP A 21 14.82 -14.31 -9.87
CA ASP A 21 13.36 -14.51 -9.91
C ASP A 21 12.54 -13.30 -10.38
N ALA A 22 13.17 -12.30 -10.91
CA ALA A 22 12.45 -11.25 -11.62
C ALA A 22 11.83 -11.81 -12.90
N VAL A 23 10.62 -11.38 -13.20
CA VAL A 23 9.83 -11.82 -14.35
C VAL A 23 9.67 -10.68 -15.32
N LEU A 24 10.03 -10.91 -16.58
CA LEU A 24 9.78 -9.99 -17.66
C LEU A 24 8.51 -10.40 -18.38
N ILE A 25 7.56 -9.50 -18.56
CA ILE A 25 6.28 -9.79 -19.20
C ILE A 25 6.03 -8.90 -20.42
N ASN A 26 5.23 -9.43 -21.34
CA ASN A 26 4.76 -8.75 -22.54
C ASN A 26 3.59 -7.81 -22.21
N GLU A 27 3.60 -6.60 -22.79
CA GLU A 27 2.52 -5.62 -22.65
C GLU A 27 1.18 -6.16 -23.16
N ARG A 28 1.17 -7.12 -24.09
CA ARG A 28 -0.05 -7.81 -24.54
C ARG A 28 -0.90 -8.33 -23.37
N LEU A 29 -0.26 -8.85 -22.31
CA LEU A 29 -0.96 -9.38 -21.14
C LEU A 29 -1.75 -8.29 -20.37
N VAL A 30 -1.26 -7.06 -20.42
CA VAL A 30 -1.93 -5.90 -19.82
C VAL A 30 -3.03 -5.36 -20.73
N MET A 31 -2.75 -5.26 -22.04
CA MET A 31 -3.72 -4.73 -23.01
C MET A 31 -4.94 -5.63 -23.17
N GLU A 32 -4.73 -6.93 -23.25
CA GLU A 32 -5.79 -7.94 -23.41
C GLU A 32 -6.47 -8.34 -22.10
N ASP A 33 -6.21 -7.65 -21.00
CA ASP A 33 -6.79 -7.93 -19.68
C ASP A 33 -6.59 -9.38 -19.19
N VAL A 34 -5.48 -10.05 -19.59
CA VAL A 34 -5.24 -11.47 -19.29
C VAL A 34 -5.15 -11.72 -17.79
N TYR A 35 -4.47 -10.85 -17.05
CA TYR A 35 -4.30 -10.92 -15.60
C TYR A 35 -5.01 -9.79 -14.86
N THR A 36 -6.08 -9.31 -15.40
CA THR A 36 -6.91 -8.31 -14.73
C THR A 36 -7.81 -8.98 -13.72
N SER A 37 -7.75 -8.53 -12.48
CA SER A 37 -8.55 -9.02 -11.36
C SER A 37 -9.48 -7.93 -10.85
N ILE A 38 -10.65 -8.33 -10.35
CA ILE A 38 -11.61 -7.43 -9.71
C ILE A 38 -11.53 -7.68 -8.22
N HIS A 39 -11.30 -6.60 -7.47
CA HIS A 39 -11.24 -6.60 -6.01
C HIS A 39 -12.39 -5.77 -5.48
N ILE A 40 -13.16 -6.31 -4.54
CA ILE A 40 -14.27 -5.60 -3.91
C ILE A 40 -13.90 -5.43 -2.44
N GLU A 41 -13.83 -4.18 -2.00
CA GLU A 41 -13.54 -3.81 -0.62
C GLU A 41 -14.77 -3.25 0.05
N GLU A 42 -14.96 -3.58 1.33
CA GLU A 42 -16.06 -3.13 2.16
C GLU A 42 -15.59 -2.05 3.11
N PHE A 43 -16.27 -0.90 3.06
CA PHE A 43 -16.06 0.20 3.98
C PHE A 43 -17.31 0.38 4.83
N GLU A 44 -17.15 0.41 6.14
CA GLU A 44 -18.27 0.52 7.09
C GLU A 44 -18.18 1.84 7.84
N CYS A 45 -19.31 2.55 7.90
CA CYS A 45 -19.49 3.74 8.71
C CYS A 45 -20.65 3.51 9.69
N ASP A 46 -20.39 3.68 10.97
CA ASP A 46 -21.39 3.59 12.03
C ASP A 46 -21.68 4.96 12.65
N ALA A 47 -22.94 5.22 12.94
CA ALA A 47 -23.37 6.38 13.70
C ALA A 47 -23.75 5.92 15.11
N ARG A 48 -23.02 6.45 16.11
CA ARG A 48 -23.13 6.05 17.52
C ARG A 48 -23.72 7.15 18.38
N ASP A 49 -24.29 6.76 19.52
CA ASP A 49 -24.64 7.70 20.57
C ASP A 49 -23.36 8.10 21.32
N THR A 50 -23.05 9.41 21.32
CA THR A 50 -21.96 9.96 22.10
C THR A 50 -22.49 10.70 23.34
N LYS A 51 -21.61 10.99 24.31
CA LYS A 51 -22.00 11.76 25.53
C LYS A 51 -22.48 13.18 25.21
N LEU A 52 -22.14 13.71 24.04
CA LEU A 52 -22.47 15.06 23.57
C LEU A 52 -23.73 15.10 22.70
N GLY A 53 -24.25 13.94 22.32
CA GLY A 53 -25.40 13.76 21.46
C GLY A 53 -25.16 12.62 20.45
N PRO A 54 -26.18 12.21 19.67
CA PRO A 54 -26.06 11.19 18.67
C PRO A 54 -25.25 11.72 17.46
N GLU A 55 -24.43 10.87 16.88
CA GLU A 55 -23.85 11.11 15.55
C GLU A 55 -24.95 10.98 14.49
N GLU A 56 -24.88 11.78 13.45
CA GLU A 56 -25.88 11.82 12.39
C GLU A 56 -25.23 11.65 11.03
N ILE A 57 -25.83 10.78 10.17
CA ILE A 57 -25.46 10.64 8.77
C ILE A 57 -26.27 11.65 7.97
N THR A 58 -25.59 12.62 7.35
CA THR A 58 -26.23 13.73 6.62
C THR A 58 -25.38 14.21 5.46
N ARG A 59 -26.03 14.82 4.47
CA ARG A 59 -25.35 15.51 3.36
C ARG A 59 -24.86 16.89 3.78
N ASP A 60 -25.39 17.48 4.84
CA ASP A 60 -25.05 18.82 5.31
C ASP A 60 -23.79 18.79 6.18
N ILE A 61 -22.62 18.77 5.52
CA ILE A 61 -21.30 18.66 6.14
C ILE A 61 -20.68 20.07 6.18
N PRO A 62 -20.27 20.56 7.35
CA PRO A 62 -19.65 21.88 7.46
C PRO A 62 -18.29 21.91 6.76
N GLY A 63 -18.04 23.00 5.99
CA GLY A 63 -16.75 23.25 5.36
C GLY A 63 -16.49 22.47 4.06
N VAL A 64 -17.45 21.71 3.55
CA VAL A 64 -17.32 20.94 2.31
C VAL A 64 -18.07 21.62 1.17
N GLY A 65 -17.43 21.79 0.01
CA GLY A 65 -18.03 22.38 -1.18
C GLY A 65 -19.00 21.42 -1.90
N ASP A 66 -19.92 21.98 -2.66
CA ASP A 66 -20.94 21.21 -3.40
C ASP A 66 -20.35 20.20 -4.41
N ASP A 67 -19.17 20.46 -4.94
CA ASP A 67 -18.47 19.56 -5.86
C ASP A 67 -18.12 18.22 -5.22
N ALA A 68 -17.70 18.22 -3.97
CA ALA A 68 -17.40 17.00 -3.22
C ALA A 68 -18.65 16.22 -2.81
N LEU A 69 -19.82 16.88 -2.82
CA LEU A 69 -21.11 16.29 -2.45
C LEU A 69 -21.92 15.79 -3.66
N LYS A 70 -21.41 15.93 -4.89
CA LYS A 70 -22.17 15.67 -6.13
C LYS A 70 -22.66 14.23 -6.27
N TYR A 71 -21.95 13.26 -5.72
CA TYR A 71 -22.32 11.84 -5.79
C TYR A 71 -23.07 11.33 -4.56
N LEU A 72 -23.30 12.19 -3.56
CA LEU A 72 -24.08 11.85 -2.38
C LEU A 72 -25.57 12.06 -2.63
N ASP A 73 -26.38 11.14 -2.09
CA ASP A 73 -27.84 11.29 -2.07
C ASP A 73 -28.28 12.33 -1.02
N ASP A 74 -29.60 12.57 -0.91
CA ASP A 74 -30.16 13.51 0.07
C ASP A 74 -29.92 13.11 1.53
N ARG A 75 -29.51 11.86 1.77
CA ARG A 75 -29.19 11.30 3.08
C ARG A 75 -27.70 11.38 3.41
N GLY A 76 -26.87 11.85 2.46
CA GLY A 76 -25.42 11.89 2.65
C GLY A 76 -24.70 10.57 2.37
N ILE A 77 -25.31 9.64 1.65
CA ILE A 77 -24.74 8.36 1.28
C ILE A 77 -24.42 8.36 -0.21
N ILE A 78 -23.28 7.78 -0.59
CA ILE A 78 -22.84 7.75 -1.99
C ILE A 78 -23.76 6.87 -2.86
N CYS A 79 -23.99 7.30 -4.10
CA CYS A 79 -24.81 6.58 -5.06
C CYS A 79 -24.06 5.40 -5.68
N VAL A 80 -24.77 4.28 -5.91
CA VAL A 80 -24.24 3.14 -6.66
C VAL A 80 -23.89 3.56 -8.09
N GLY A 81 -22.72 3.11 -8.58
CA GLY A 81 -22.20 3.45 -9.92
C GLY A 81 -21.31 4.69 -9.93
N ALA A 82 -21.16 5.41 -8.83
CA ALA A 82 -20.24 6.53 -8.74
C ALA A 82 -18.78 6.06 -8.83
N GLU A 83 -17.96 6.76 -9.59
CA GLU A 83 -16.50 6.58 -9.60
C GLU A 83 -15.91 7.45 -8.50
N VAL A 84 -15.10 6.83 -7.65
CA VAL A 84 -14.49 7.46 -6.47
C VAL A 84 -12.98 7.36 -6.50
N ARG A 85 -12.34 8.37 -5.91
CA ARG A 85 -10.89 8.46 -5.73
C ARG A 85 -10.56 8.67 -4.26
N SER A 86 -9.29 8.52 -3.92
CA SER A 86 -8.81 8.83 -2.56
C SER A 86 -9.23 10.23 -2.13
N GLY A 87 -9.77 10.34 -0.91
CA GLY A 87 -10.28 11.59 -0.34
C GLY A 87 -11.77 11.87 -0.62
N ASP A 88 -12.42 11.21 -1.59
CA ASP A 88 -13.86 11.40 -1.85
C ASP A 88 -14.70 10.90 -0.68
N ILE A 89 -15.81 11.58 -0.39
CA ILE A 89 -16.71 11.23 0.70
C ILE A 89 -17.63 10.07 0.28
N LEU A 90 -17.58 8.99 1.06
CA LEU A 90 -18.47 7.84 0.89
C LEU A 90 -19.77 7.99 1.68
N VAL A 91 -19.65 8.42 2.93
CA VAL A 91 -20.77 8.61 3.84
C VAL A 91 -20.52 9.90 4.63
N GLY A 92 -21.39 10.88 4.47
CA GLY A 92 -21.35 12.11 5.24
C GLY A 92 -21.81 11.87 6.67
N LYS A 93 -20.94 12.09 7.64
CA LYS A 93 -21.24 11.95 9.07
C LYS A 93 -20.79 13.19 9.83
N VAL A 94 -21.60 13.63 10.77
CA VAL A 94 -21.29 14.74 11.66
C VAL A 94 -21.41 14.29 13.11
N THR A 95 -20.47 14.75 13.94
CA THR A 95 -20.42 14.47 15.38
C THR A 95 -20.60 15.76 16.15
N PRO A 96 -21.44 15.82 17.20
CA PRO A 96 -21.59 17.01 18.03
C PRO A 96 -20.28 17.40 18.72
N LYS A 97 -19.93 18.70 18.69
CA LYS A 97 -18.77 19.27 19.42
C LYS A 97 -19.13 19.61 20.87
N GLY A 98 -18.17 19.42 21.78
CA GLY A 98 -18.26 19.95 23.15
C GLY A 98 -18.00 21.46 23.19
N GLU A 99 -18.50 22.14 24.23
CA GLU A 99 -18.29 23.59 24.41
C GLU A 99 -16.79 23.98 24.56
N THR A 100 -15.94 23.04 24.93
CA THR A 100 -14.49 23.24 25.10
C THR A 100 -13.71 23.23 23.80
N ASP A 101 -14.29 22.70 22.71
CA ASP A 101 -13.59 22.46 21.43
C ASP A 101 -13.72 23.65 20.43
N LEU A 102 -14.30 24.77 20.88
CA LEU A 102 -14.44 25.97 20.03
C LEU A 102 -13.11 26.67 19.88
N THR A 103 -12.67 26.90 18.65
CA THR A 103 -11.52 27.74 18.37
C THR A 103 -11.76 29.19 18.83
N ALA A 104 -10.68 29.95 19.07
CA ALA A 104 -10.81 31.34 19.50
C ALA A 104 -11.59 32.20 18.49
N GLU A 105 -11.47 31.90 17.19
CA GLU A 105 -12.18 32.57 16.10
C GLU A 105 -13.67 32.23 16.09
N GLU A 106 -14.04 30.96 16.29
CA GLU A 106 -15.44 30.53 16.41
C GLU A 106 -16.14 31.15 17.63
N ARG A 107 -15.43 31.29 18.77
CA ARG A 107 -15.94 32.00 19.96
C ARG A 107 -16.21 33.48 19.65
N LEU A 108 -15.31 34.11 18.88
CA LEU A 108 -15.43 35.51 18.49
C LEU A 108 -16.59 35.70 17.49
N LEU A 109 -16.73 34.85 16.50
CA LEU A 109 -17.83 34.85 15.53
C LEU A 109 -19.18 34.62 16.22
N ARG A 110 -19.25 33.71 17.19
CA ARG A 110 -20.46 33.48 18.01
C ARG A 110 -20.84 34.70 18.85
N ALA A 111 -19.84 35.42 19.37
CA ALA A 111 -20.06 36.63 20.13
C ALA A 111 -20.51 37.83 19.30
N ILE A 112 -20.04 37.95 18.06
CA ILE A 112 -20.30 39.10 17.17
C ILE A 112 -21.60 38.92 16.37
N PHE A 113 -21.85 37.73 15.82
CA PHE A 113 -22.94 37.48 14.87
C PHE A 113 -24.15 36.76 15.46
N GLY A 114 -24.08 36.28 16.72
CA GLY A 114 -25.20 35.57 17.38
C GLY A 114 -25.63 34.30 16.63
N GLU A 115 -24.95 33.96 15.55
CA GLU A 115 -25.24 32.77 14.78
C GLU A 115 -24.76 31.54 15.54
N LYS A 116 -25.59 30.51 15.54
CA LYS A 116 -25.21 29.16 15.90
C LYS A 116 -24.09 28.71 14.95
N ALA A 117 -22.82 28.98 15.31
CA ALA A 117 -21.73 28.19 14.75
C ALA A 117 -22.17 26.73 14.90
N ARG A 118 -22.21 25.98 13.79
CA ARG A 118 -22.72 24.59 13.82
C ARG A 118 -21.94 23.84 14.87
N GLU A 119 -22.64 23.34 15.87
CA GLU A 119 -22.09 22.60 17.01
C GLU A 119 -21.65 21.18 16.59
N VAL A 120 -21.23 21.00 15.32
CA VAL A 120 -20.90 19.69 14.77
C VAL A 120 -19.53 19.72 14.06
N ARG A 121 -18.83 18.59 14.16
CA ARG A 121 -17.56 18.31 13.48
C ARG A 121 -17.79 17.32 12.37
N ASP A 122 -17.08 17.50 11.23
CA ASP A 122 -17.03 16.51 10.14
C ASP A 122 -16.27 15.25 10.58
N THR A 123 -16.94 14.11 10.57
CA THR A 123 -16.39 12.78 10.81
C THR A 123 -16.78 11.83 9.69
N SER A 124 -16.95 12.35 8.49
CA SER A 124 -17.38 11.60 7.32
C SER A 124 -16.39 10.50 6.96
N LEU A 125 -16.92 9.37 6.48
CA LEU A 125 -16.11 8.30 5.92
C LEU A 125 -15.63 8.70 4.53
N LYS A 126 -14.34 8.87 4.37
CA LYS A 126 -13.68 9.17 3.10
C LYS A 126 -12.98 7.93 2.55
N VAL A 127 -12.78 7.89 1.23
CA VAL A 127 -11.99 6.84 0.58
C VAL A 127 -10.55 6.91 1.09
N PRO A 128 -9.99 5.82 1.64
CA PRO A 128 -8.63 5.80 2.13
C PRO A 128 -7.60 6.10 1.04
N HIS A 129 -6.43 6.59 1.45
CA HIS A 129 -5.33 6.86 0.53
C HIS A 129 -4.87 5.61 -0.21
N GLY A 130 -4.75 5.71 -1.54
CA GLY A 130 -4.37 4.61 -2.43
C GLY A 130 -5.53 3.73 -2.90
N GLU A 131 -6.77 4.03 -2.49
CA GLU A 131 -7.97 3.34 -2.94
C GLU A 131 -8.73 4.19 -3.96
N ALA A 132 -9.24 3.53 -5.00
CA ALA A 132 -10.09 4.15 -6.01
C ALA A 132 -10.95 3.06 -6.66
N GLY A 133 -12.10 3.40 -7.20
CA GLY A 133 -12.93 2.40 -7.87
C GLY A 133 -14.33 2.88 -8.18
N ILE A 134 -15.22 1.92 -8.37
CA ILE A 134 -16.64 2.17 -8.66
C ILE A 134 -17.48 1.58 -7.54
N ILE A 135 -18.45 2.33 -7.05
CA ILE A 135 -19.40 1.85 -6.04
C ILE A 135 -20.32 0.80 -6.67
N VAL A 136 -20.26 -0.43 -6.15
CA VAL A 136 -21.05 -1.56 -6.66
C VAL A 136 -22.34 -1.72 -5.89
N ASP A 137 -22.29 -1.58 -4.58
CA ASP A 137 -23.43 -1.77 -3.70
C ASP A 137 -23.30 -0.90 -2.44
N VAL A 138 -24.44 -0.52 -1.88
CA VAL A 138 -24.52 0.24 -0.63
C VAL A 138 -25.64 -0.38 0.21
N LYS A 139 -25.29 -0.80 1.45
CA LYS A 139 -26.24 -1.37 2.39
C LYS A 139 -26.38 -0.48 3.61
N ARG A 140 -27.60 -0.18 3.97
CA ARG A 140 -27.96 0.62 5.12
C ARG A 140 -28.73 -0.22 6.13
N PHE A 141 -28.28 -0.24 7.34
CA PHE A 141 -28.91 -0.91 8.48
C PHE A 141 -29.30 0.16 9.49
N THR A 142 -30.53 0.12 9.98
CA THR A 142 -31.03 1.06 10.97
C THR A 142 -31.76 0.35 12.09
N ARG A 143 -31.60 0.84 13.31
CA ARG A 143 -32.32 0.29 14.47
C ARG A 143 -33.84 0.40 14.29
N GLU A 144 -34.31 1.42 13.58
CA GLU A 144 -35.74 1.63 13.29
C GLU A 144 -36.32 0.50 12.42
N ASN A 145 -35.52 -0.09 11.54
CA ASN A 145 -35.94 -1.22 10.71
C ASN A 145 -35.91 -2.57 11.44
N GLY A 146 -35.43 -2.62 12.69
CA GLY A 146 -35.32 -3.83 13.47
C GLY A 146 -34.05 -4.65 13.21
N ASP A 147 -33.05 -4.07 12.57
CA ASP A 147 -31.77 -4.72 12.31
C ASP A 147 -30.99 -4.92 13.63
N GLU A 148 -30.35 -6.10 13.78
CA GLU A 148 -29.49 -6.36 14.94
C GLU A 148 -28.20 -5.54 14.83
N MET A 149 -27.98 -4.66 15.80
CA MET A 149 -26.81 -3.78 15.88
C MET A 149 -26.13 -3.83 17.23
N SER A 150 -24.87 -3.45 17.25
CA SER A 150 -24.10 -3.32 18.49
C SER A 150 -24.75 -2.28 19.43
N PRO A 151 -24.63 -2.45 20.77
CA PRO A 151 -25.15 -1.47 21.72
C PRO A 151 -24.58 -0.07 21.47
N GLY A 152 -25.46 0.94 21.43
CA GLY A 152 -25.06 2.34 21.21
C GLY A 152 -24.91 2.75 19.74
N VAL A 153 -25.09 1.84 18.77
CA VAL A 153 -25.09 2.15 17.34
C VAL A 153 -26.53 2.34 16.85
N ASN A 154 -26.81 3.41 16.15
CA ASN A 154 -28.13 3.75 15.63
C ASN A 154 -28.28 3.42 14.15
N GLU A 155 -27.22 3.60 13.39
CA GLU A 155 -27.19 3.37 11.95
C GLU A 155 -25.82 2.85 11.52
N VAL A 156 -25.80 1.92 10.55
CA VAL A 156 -24.59 1.39 9.91
C VAL A 156 -24.77 1.45 8.42
N VAL A 157 -23.82 2.02 7.73
CA VAL A 157 -23.76 2.05 6.27
C VAL A 157 -22.52 1.30 5.80
N ARG A 158 -22.71 0.32 4.92
CA ARG A 158 -21.63 -0.44 4.27
C ARG A 158 -21.59 -0.10 2.81
N VAL A 159 -20.44 0.34 2.35
CA VAL A 159 -20.18 0.73 0.97
C VAL A 159 -19.19 -0.27 0.37
N TYR A 160 -19.52 -0.83 -0.79
CA TYR A 160 -18.69 -1.78 -1.51
C TYR A 160 -18.07 -1.09 -2.73
N ILE A 161 -16.74 -1.01 -2.76
CA ILE A 161 -15.96 -0.42 -3.84
C ILE A 161 -15.30 -1.53 -4.64
N ALA A 162 -15.56 -1.58 -5.95
CA ALA A 162 -14.89 -2.50 -6.86
C ALA A 162 -13.75 -1.80 -7.59
N GLN A 163 -12.57 -2.41 -7.52
CA GLN A 163 -11.38 -1.98 -8.24
C GLN A 163 -11.03 -2.99 -9.33
N LYS A 164 -10.71 -2.50 -10.50
CA LYS A 164 -10.16 -3.30 -11.60
C LYS A 164 -8.63 -3.15 -11.60
N ARG A 165 -7.92 -4.19 -11.13
CA ARG A 165 -6.47 -4.17 -11.02
C ARG A 165 -5.83 -4.98 -12.14
N LYS A 166 -5.13 -4.31 -13.04
CA LYS A 166 -4.30 -4.93 -14.07
C LYS A 166 -2.98 -5.41 -13.48
N ILE A 167 -2.30 -6.31 -14.19
CA ILE A 167 -0.95 -6.71 -13.80
C ILE A 167 0.01 -5.52 -13.94
N SER A 168 0.82 -5.28 -12.94
CA SER A 168 1.77 -4.16 -12.88
C SER A 168 3.15 -4.61 -12.42
N VAL A 169 4.14 -3.75 -12.60
CA VAL A 169 5.50 -3.98 -12.08
C VAL A 169 5.43 -4.07 -10.55
N GLY A 170 6.08 -5.09 -9.98
CA GLY A 170 6.06 -5.37 -8.55
C GLY A 170 5.03 -6.42 -8.13
N ASP A 171 4.09 -6.81 -8.99
CA ASP A 171 3.15 -7.89 -8.71
C ASP A 171 3.84 -9.25 -8.73
N LYS A 172 3.37 -10.14 -7.87
CA LYS A 172 3.93 -11.48 -7.74
C LYS A 172 3.21 -12.48 -8.62
N MET A 173 4.00 -13.22 -9.39
CA MET A 173 3.53 -14.31 -10.23
C MET A 173 4.18 -15.63 -9.85
N ALA A 174 3.55 -16.74 -10.17
CA ALA A 174 4.11 -18.06 -9.91
C ALA A 174 3.60 -19.09 -10.92
N GLY A 175 4.41 -20.13 -11.15
CA GLY A 175 3.95 -21.36 -11.79
C GLY A 175 3.36 -22.34 -10.77
N ARG A 176 3.17 -23.60 -11.20
CA ARG A 176 2.63 -24.70 -10.37
C ARG A 176 3.70 -25.51 -9.63
N HIS A 177 4.98 -25.19 -9.79
CA HIS A 177 6.12 -25.99 -9.31
C HIS A 177 6.94 -25.27 -8.23
N GLY A 178 6.35 -24.34 -7.48
CA GLY A 178 7.05 -23.56 -6.47
C GLY A 178 7.96 -22.46 -7.03
N ASN A 179 7.97 -22.27 -8.34
CA ASN A 179 8.64 -21.16 -9.01
C ASN A 179 7.79 -19.91 -8.85
N LYS A 180 8.36 -18.90 -8.18
CA LYS A 180 7.72 -17.62 -7.89
C LYS A 180 8.65 -16.49 -8.30
N GLY A 181 8.07 -15.40 -8.75
CA GLY A 181 8.83 -14.23 -9.14
C GLY A 181 8.02 -12.97 -9.05
N VAL A 182 8.69 -11.84 -9.22
CA VAL A 182 8.09 -10.50 -9.20
C VAL A 182 8.27 -9.86 -10.56
N VAL A 183 7.22 -9.26 -11.08
CA VAL A 183 7.29 -8.55 -12.36
C VAL A 183 8.26 -7.38 -12.23
N SER A 184 9.34 -7.40 -13.01
CA SER A 184 10.36 -6.35 -13.02
C SER A 184 10.10 -5.29 -14.07
N ARG A 185 9.66 -5.73 -15.26
CA ARG A 185 9.41 -4.84 -16.38
C ARG A 185 8.32 -5.40 -17.28
N ILE A 186 7.56 -4.50 -17.87
CA ILE A 186 6.59 -4.78 -18.94
C ILE A 186 7.19 -4.24 -20.22
N LEU A 187 7.46 -5.11 -21.17
CA LEU A 187 8.02 -4.71 -22.47
C LEU A 187 6.92 -4.56 -23.51
N PRO A 188 7.06 -3.57 -24.42
CA PRO A 188 6.26 -3.51 -25.63
C PRO A 188 6.37 -4.81 -26.43
N ARG A 189 5.30 -5.13 -27.17
CA ARG A 189 5.23 -6.36 -27.95
C ARG A 189 6.36 -6.49 -28.96
N GLU A 190 6.79 -5.37 -29.54
CA GLU A 190 7.83 -5.26 -30.55
C GLU A 190 9.23 -5.58 -30.01
N ASP A 191 9.46 -5.26 -28.73
CA ASP A 191 10.78 -5.43 -28.09
C ASP A 191 10.97 -6.83 -27.50
N MET A 192 9.89 -7.62 -27.42
CA MET A 192 9.97 -8.99 -26.90
C MET A 192 10.70 -9.92 -27.86
N PRO A 193 11.47 -10.91 -27.35
CA PRO A 193 11.97 -12.00 -28.16
C PRO A 193 10.84 -12.73 -28.89
N TYR A 194 11.06 -13.13 -30.13
CA TYR A 194 10.01 -13.77 -30.91
C TYR A 194 10.53 -15.02 -31.63
N LEU A 195 9.61 -15.94 -31.91
CA LEU A 195 9.85 -17.17 -32.71
C LEU A 195 10.00 -16.87 -34.20
N PRO A 196 10.54 -17.81 -34.99
CA PRO A 196 10.68 -17.64 -36.46
C PRO A 196 9.37 -17.37 -37.20
N ASP A 197 8.23 -17.75 -36.62
CA ASP A 197 6.91 -17.46 -37.16
C ASP A 197 6.41 -16.04 -36.84
N GLY A 198 7.20 -15.25 -36.10
CA GLY A 198 6.85 -13.89 -35.66
C GLY A 198 6.06 -13.83 -34.37
N THR A 199 5.79 -14.95 -33.69
CA THR A 199 5.07 -14.96 -32.40
C THR A 199 5.97 -14.49 -31.27
N PRO A 200 5.66 -13.38 -30.58
CA PRO A 200 6.45 -12.90 -29.46
C PRO A 200 6.21 -13.76 -28.21
N LEU A 201 7.23 -13.86 -27.36
CA LEU A 201 7.09 -14.47 -26.05
C LEU A 201 6.18 -13.63 -25.14
N ASP A 202 5.48 -14.29 -24.23
CA ASP A 202 4.66 -13.63 -23.21
C ASP A 202 5.44 -13.35 -21.94
N ILE A 203 6.32 -14.29 -21.56
CA ILE A 203 7.14 -14.20 -20.34
C ILE A 203 8.56 -14.65 -20.66
N VAL A 204 9.54 -13.96 -20.08
CA VAL A 204 10.95 -14.36 -20.09
C VAL A 204 11.42 -14.60 -18.67
N LEU A 205 11.86 -15.82 -18.39
CA LEU A 205 12.33 -16.28 -17.09
C LEU A 205 13.84 -16.53 -17.11
N ASN A 206 14.47 -16.32 -15.94
CA ASN A 206 15.87 -16.63 -15.75
C ASN A 206 16.08 -18.15 -15.59
N PRO A 207 16.92 -18.79 -16.41
CA PRO A 207 17.21 -20.21 -16.30
C PRO A 207 17.96 -20.57 -15.01
N LEU A 208 18.68 -19.65 -14.38
CA LEU A 208 19.40 -19.89 -13.12
C LEU A 208 18.46 -20.22 -11.94
N GLY A 209 17.19 -19.85 -12.02
CA GLY A 209 16.18 -20.20 -11.01
C GLY A 209 15.77 -21.66 -10.97
N VAL A 210 16.22 -22.50 -11.93
CA VAL A 210 15.81 -23.91 -12.04
C VAL A 210 16.81 -24.86 -11.36
N PRO A 211 18.14 -24.85 -11.66
CA PRO A 211 19.06 -25.89 -11.21
C PRO A 211 19.19 -25.98 -9.69
N SER A 212 19.37 -24.85 -9.02
CA SER A 212 19.58 -24.81 -7.56
C SER A 212 18.36 -25.24 -6.75
N ARG A 213 17.17 -25.05 -7.31
CA ARG A 213 15.88 -25.40 -6.64
C ARG A 213 15.36 -26.78 -6.99
N MET A 214 15.95 -27.43 -7.97
CA MET A 214 15.61 -28.79 -8.40
C MET A 214 14.11 -29.00 -8.73
N ASN A 215 13.38 -27.94 -9.06
CA ASN A 215 11.98 -28.00 -9.47
C ASN A 215 11.87 -28.30 -10.98
N ILE A 216 12.38 -29.48 -11.38
CA ILE A 216 12.49 -29.90 -12.78
C ILE A 216 11.12 -30.07 -13.45
N GLY A 217 10.06 -30.30 -12.65
CA GLY A 217 8.69 -30.41 -13.15
C GLY A 217 8.26 -29.22 -14.02
N GLN A 218 8.75 -28.00 -13.77
CA GLN A 218 8.47 -26.86 -14.62
C GLN A 218 9.04 -27.03 -16.03
N MET A 219 10.23 -27.63 -16.17
CA MET A 219 10.84 -27.89 -17.48
C MET A 219 10.07 -28.97 -18.25
N LEU A 220 9.64 -30.02 -17.56
CA LEU A 220 8.77 -31.05 -18.15
C LEU A 220 7.45 -30.45 -18.62
N GLU A 221 6.87 -29.55 -17.84
CA GLU A 221 5.65 -28.81 -18.23
C GLU A 221 5.87 -27.95 -19.47
N VAL A 222 6.99 -27.22 -19.57
CA VAL A 222 7.34 -26.39 -20.74
C VAL A 222 7.35 -27.23 -22.01
N HIS A 223 8.08 -28.36 -22.00
CA HIS A 223 8.23 -29.23 -23.18
C HIS A 223 6.91 -29.89 -23.57
N LEU A 224 6.21 -30.47 -22.60
CA LEU A 224 4.94 -31.11 -22.86
C LEU A 224 3.86 -30.11 -23.28
N GLY A 225 3.85 -28.91 -22.68
CA GLY A 225 2.94 -27.83 -23.03
C GLY A 225 3.16 -27.32 -24.45
N TYR A 226 4.41 -27.26 -24.91
CA TYR A 226 4.74 -26.86 -26.28
C TYR A 226 4.21 -27.91 -27.30
N ALA A 227 4.45 -29.19 -27.04
CA ALA A 227 3.92 -30.27 -27.87
C ALA A 227 2.39 -30.34 -27.84
N ALA A 228 1.79 -30.20 -26.67
CA ALA A 228 0.33 -30.25 -26.51
C ALA A 228 -0.38 -29.11 -27.27
N GLN A 229 0.19 -27.91 -27.25
CA GLN A 229 -0.34 -26.79 -28.03
C GLN A 229 -0.28 -27.03 -29.53
N ALA A 230 0.84 -27.56 -30.05
CA ALA A 230 0.99 -27.89 -31.45
C ALA A 230 0.00 -28.98 -31.91
N LEU A 231 -0.30 -29.95 -31.05
CA LEU A 231 -1.23 -31.06 -31.33
C LEU A 231 -2.69 -30.72 -30.98
N GLY A 232 -2.95 -29.58 -30.34
CA GLY A 232 -4.29 -29.21 -29.87
C GLY A 232 -4.81 -30.04 -28.71
N TRP A 233 -3.92 -30.65 -27.91
CA TRP A 233 -4.29 -31.53 -26.80
C TRP A 233 -4.49 -30.78 -25.47
N LYS A 234 -5.34 -31.36 -24.61
CA LYS A 234 -5.39 -31.04 -23.20
C LYS A 234 -4.84 -32.21 -22.42
N VAL A 235 -3.75 -32.01 -21.71
CA VAL A 235 -3.01 -33.06 -21.02
C VAL A 235 -3.27 -32.98 -19.51
N ALA A 236 -3.64 -34.09 -18.89
CA ALA A 236 -3.74 -34.23 -17.44
C ALA A 236 -2.57 -35.13 -16.94
N THR A 237 -1.80 -34.61 -16.01
CA THR A 237 -0.64 -35.26 -15.42
C THR A 237 -0.81 -35.36 -13.89
N PRO A 238 -1.50 -36.41 -13.37
CA PRO A 238 -1.58 -36.63 -11.93
C PRO A 238 -0.18 -36.84 -11.33
N VAL A 239 0.00 -36.48 -10.06
CA VAL A 239 1.31 -36.43 -9.38
C VAL A 239 2.12 -37.73 -9.51
N PHE A 240 1.47 -38.88 -9.37
CA PHE A 240 2.14 -40.21 -9.42
C PHE A 240 1.96 -40.95 -10.73
N ASN A 241 1.23 -40.37 -11.68
CA ASN A 241 1.01 -40.98 -13.01
C ASN A 241 1.16 -39.88 -14.08
N GLY A 242 2.29 -39.18 -14.06
CA GLY A 242 2.64 -38.13 -14.99
C GLY A 242 3.32 -38.70 -16.27
N ALA A 243 3.70 -37.79 -17.15
CA ALA A 243 4.46 -38.12 -18.34
C ALA A 243 5.95 -38.31 -18.02
N ASN A 244 6.53 -39.37 -18.54
CA ASN A 244 7.96 -39.68 -18.48
C ASN A 244 8.71 -38.90 -19.57
N GLU A 245 10.04 -38.79 -19.45
CA GLU A 245 10.89 -38.14 -20.42
C GLU A 245 10.75 -38.73 -21.85
N GLU A 246 10.71 -40.04 -21.95
CA GLU A 246 10.51 -40.75 -23.22
C GLU A 246 9.17 -40.37 -23.87
N THR A 247 8.09 -40.36 -23.08
CA THR A 247 6.76 -39.96 -23.57
C THR A 247 6.74 -38.52 -24.06
N ILE A 248 7.45 -37.63 -23.39
CA ILE A 248 7.54 -36.21 -23.79
C ILE A 248 8.32 -36.09 -25.11
N ARG A 249 9.45 -36.79 -25.27
CA ARG A 249 10.22 -36.84 -26.52
C ARG A 249 9.41 -37.37 -27.71
N GLU A 250 8.71 -38.48 -27.49
CA GLU A 250 7.81 -39.02 -28.51
C GLU A 250 6.71 -38.02 -28.90
N THR A 251 6.16 -37.30 -27.90
CA THR A 251 5.12 -36.32 -28.15
C THR A 251 5.65 -35.10 -28.92
N LEU A 252 6.85 -34.63 -28.61
CA LEU A 252 7.53 -33.58 -29.36
C LEU A 252 7.77 -33.99 -30.82
N ASN A 253 8.25 -35.25 -31.06
CA ASN A 253 8.41 -35.80 -32.38
C ASN A 253 7.11 -35.88 -33.18
N LYS A 254 6.02 -36.33 -32.51
CA LYS A 254 4.67 -36.36 -33.12
C LYS A 254 4.16 -34.98 -33.49
N ALA A 255 4.56 -33.97 -32.75
CA ALA A 255 4.22 -32.57 -33.00
C ALA A 255 5.11 -31.94 -34.11
N GLY A 256 6.12 -32.63 -34.59
CA GLY A 256 7.11 -32.10 -35.59
C GLY A 256 8.06 -31.08 -34.96
N LEU A 257 8.24 -31.11 -33.65
CA LEU A 257 9.12 -30.23 -32.89
C LEU A 257 10.46 -30.94 -32.62
N ARG A 258 11.48 -30.15 -32.25
CA ARG A 258 12.78 -30.71 -31.87
C ARG A 258 12.70 -31.48 -30.57
N GLU A 259 13.41 -32.61 -30.49
CA GLU A 259 13.45 -33.45 -29.28
C GLU A 259 14.01 -32.75 -28.03
N ASP A 260 14.90 -31.78 -28.25
CA ASP A 260 15.51 -30.99 -27.16
C ASP A 260 14.59 -29.87 -26.62
N GLY A 261 13.42 -29.65 -27.23
CA GLY A 261 12.47 -28.61 -26.84
C GLY A 261 12.99 -27.19 -26.97
N LYS A 262 14.08 -26.98 -27.68
CA LYS A 262 14.66 -25.66 -27.94
C LYS A 262 14.15 -25.07 -29.23
N SER A 263 14.04 -23.75 -29.25
CA SER A 263 13.63 -22.98 -30.42
C SER A 263 14.62 -21.85 -30.67
N VAL A 264 14.74 -21.50 -31.96
CA VAL A 264 15.46 -20.32 -32.36
C VAL A 264 14.63 -19.09 -32.00
N LEU A 265 15.24 -18.11 -31.35
CA LEU A 265 14.61 -16.82 -31.05
C LEU A 265 15.38 -15.68 -31.72
N TYR A 266 14.63 -14.63 -31.99
CA TYR A 266 15.13 -13.36 -32.54
C TYR A 266 14.87 -12.25 -31.53
N ASP A 267 15.79 -11.29 -31.42
CA ASP A 267 15.63 -10.10 -30.60
C ASP A 267 14.64 -9.14 -31.29
N GLY A 268 13.58 -8.76 -30.59
CA GLY A 268 12.56 -7.84 -31.11
C GLY A 268 13.09 -6.47 -31.49
N ARG A 269 14.11 -5.98 -30.80
CA ARG A 269 14.69 -4.65 -31.04
C ARG A 269 15.66 -4.60 -32.22
N THR A 270 16.47 -5.64 -32.39
CA THR A 270 17.53 -5.69 -33.41
C THR A 270 17.16 -6.54 -34.62
N GLY A 271 16.21 -7.47 -34.46
CA GLY A 271 15.85 -8.46 -35.45
C GLY A 271 16.91 -9.54 -35.63
N GLN A 272 17.97 -9.55 -34.83
CA GLN A 272 19.06 -10.54 -34.95
C GLN A 272 18.69 -11.83 -34.20
N LYS A 273 19.17 -12.94 -34.70
CA LYS A 273 19.07 -14.23 -34.05
C LYS A 273 19.95 -14.26 -32.80
N PHE A 274 19.45 -14.83 -31.69
CA PHE A 274 20.29 -15.11 -30.53
C PHE A 274 21.31 -16.21 -30.81
N ASP A 275 22.49 -16.12 -30.22
CA ASP A 275 23.59 -17.06 -30.42
C ASP A 275 23.22 -18.49 -30.03
N ASN A 276 22.48 -18.66 -28.96
CA ASN A 276 22.04 -19.95 -28.42
C ASN A 276 20.56 -20.17 -28.64
N ASP A 277 20.17 -21.40 -28.91
CA ASP A 277 18.77 -21.81 -28.95
C ASP A 277 18.19 -21.84 -27.54
N VAL A 278 16.98 -21.39 -27.39
CA VAL A 278 16.30 -21.16 -26.10
C VAL A 278 15.20 -22.18 -25.86
N THR A 279 15.05 -22.67 -24.65
CA THR A 279 13.90 -23.50 -24.25
C THR A 279 12.66 -22.64 -24.20
N VAL A 280 11.69 -22.96 -25.05
CA VAL A 280 10.40 -22.25 -25.17
C VAL A 280 9.26 -23.24 -25.04
N GLY A 281 8.19 -22.84 -24.41
CA GLY A 281 6.98 -23.64 -24.35
C GLY A 281 5.85 -22.99 -23.57
N TRP A 282 4.73 -23.68 -23.49
CA TRP A 282 3.54 -23.19 -22.82
C TRP A 282 3.52 -23.64 -21.36
N VAL A 283 3.33 -22.70 -20.45
CA VAL A 283 3.29 -22.91 -19.00
C VAL A 283 2.08 -22.20 -18.43
N TYR A 284 1.45 -22.85 -17.44
CA TYR A 284 0.37 -22.24 -16.69
C TYR A 284 0.95 -21.32 -15.61
N PHE A 285 0.78 -20.03 -15.80
CA PHE A 285 1.28 -18.99 -14.88
C PHE A 285 0.12 -18.33 -14.15
N LEU A 286 0.31 -18.05 -12.87
CA LEU A 286 -0.69 -17.52 -11.95
C LEU A 286 -0.27 -16.15 -11.45
N LYS A 287 -1.23 -15.22 -11.38
CA LYS A 287 -1.10 -13.99 -10.61
C LYS A 287 -1.43 -14.29 -9.15
N LEU A 288 -0.53 -13.99 -8.24
CA LEU A 288 -0.77 -14.19 -6.82
C LEU A 288 -1.41 -12.95 -6.20
N HIS A 289 -2.12 -13.14 -5.07
CA HIS A 289 -2.77 -12.05 -4.32
C HIS A 289 -1.78 -11.25 -3.46
N HIS A 290 -0.58 -11.04 -3.98
CA HIS A 290 0.46 -10.18 -3.41
C HIS A 290 0.74 -9.05 -4.40
N LEU A 291 -0.24 -8.15 -4.50
CA LEU A 291 -0.18 -7.01 -5.40
C LEU A 291 0.64 -5.87 -4.78
N VAL A 292 1.36 -5.14 -5.60
CA VAL A 292 2.20 -4.02 -5.15
C VAL A 292 1.37 -2.89 -4.54
N ASP A 293 0.19 -2.62 -5.09
CA ASP A 293 -0.69 -1.54 -4.61
C ASP A 293 -1.13 -1.73 -3.15
N ASP A 294 -1.29 -2.98 -2.70
CA ASP A 294 -1.62 -3.29 -1.30
C ASP A 294 -0.43 -3.11 -0.35
N LYS A 295 0.80 -3.03 -0.86
CA LYS A 295 2.05 -3.01 -0.07
C LYS A 295 2.80 -1.71 -0.15
N ILE A 296 2.63 -0.94 -1.23
CA ILE A 296 3.26 0.36 -1.38
C ILE A 296 2.72 1.31 -0.31
N HIS A 297 3.62 1.94 0.41
CA HIS A 297 3.27 2.84 1.49
C HIS A 297 4.38 3.86 1.72
N ALA A 298 4.00 5.10 1.95
CA ALA A 298 4.88 6.18 2.34
C ALA A 298 4.21 7.02 3.43
N ARG A 299 5.00 7.70 4.23
CA ARG A 299 4.52 8.59 5.28
C ARG A 299 5.47 9.78 5.44
N SER A 300 4.89 10.96 5.61
CA SER A 300 5.60 12.15 6.11
C SER A 300 5.28 12.35 7.58
N THR A 301 4.07 12.73 7.89
CA THR A 301 3.49 12.85 9.24
C THR A 301 2.30 11.92 9.38
N GLY A 302 1.83 11.66 10.58
CA GLY A 302 0.67 10.79 10.81
C GLY A 302 0.50 10.45 12.29
N PRO A 303 -0.32 9.46 12.66
CA PRO A 303 -0.64 9.16 14.05
C PRO A 303 0.55 8.58 14.83
N TYR A 304 0.62 8.93 16.10
CA TYR A 304 1.64 8.50 17.05
C TYR A 304 1.03 7.74 18.21
N SER A 305 1.85 6.87 18.84
CA SER A 305 1.45 6.18 20.09
C SER A 305 1.30 7.20 21.22
N LEU A 306 0.29 7.02 22.06
CA LEU A 306 0.05 7.92 23.20
C LEU A 306 1.14 7.85 24.27
N VAL A 307 1.72 6.67 24.51
CA VAL A 307 2.71 6.46 25.59
C VAL A 307 4.11 6.80 25.12
N THR A 308 4.55 6.19 24.03
CA THR A 308 5.94 6.32 23.56
C THR A 308 6.15 7.48 22.61
N GLN A 309 5.10 8.13 22.13
CA GLN A 309 5.14 9.19 21.10
C GLN A 309 5.88 8.78 19.81
N GLN A 310 6.01 7.47 19.58
CA GLN A 310 6.59 6.91 18.35
C GLN A 310 5.53 6.78 17.27
N PRO A 311 5.90 6.87 15.97
CA PRO A 311 4.99 6.59 14.88
C PRO A 311 4.37 5.20 15.02
N LEU A 312 3.06 5.08 14.74
CA LEU A 312 2.41 3.77 14.66
C LEU A 312 3.01 2.95 13.51
N GLY A 313 2.84 1.64 13.53
CA GLY A 313 3.28 0.73 12.48
C GLY A 313 2.12 0.30 11.57
N GLY A 314 2.46 -0.08 10.32
CA GLY A 314 1.51 -0.67 9.38
C GLY A 314 0.82 0.34 8.44
N LYS A 315 0.56 -0.09 7.20
CA LYS A 315 -0.09 0.74 6.16
C LYS A 315 -1.50 1.18 6.56
N ALA A 316 -2.29 0.28 7.16
CA ALA A 316 -3.68 0.56 7.54
C ALA A 316 -3.82 1.68 8.59
N GLN A 317 -2.78 1.94 9.37
CA GLN A 317 -2.74 2.98 10.40
C GLN A 317 -1.93 4.19 9.96
N PHE A 318 -1.64 4.32 8.68
CA PHE A 318 -0.73 5.32 8.14
C PHE A 318 0.58 5.39 8.94
N GLY A 319 1.16 4.21 9.22
CA GLY A 319 2.31 4.05 10.09
C GLY A 319 3.65 4.26 9.39
N GLY A 320 4.70 4.47 10.20
CA GLY A 320 6.06 4.60 9.71
C GLY A 320 6.75 3.23 9.53
N GLN A 321 7.91 3.25 8.89
CA GLN A 321 8.77 2.08 8.77
C GLN A 321 9.51 1.83 10.09
N ARG A 322 9.70 0.56 10.42
CA ARG A 322 10.49 0.19 11.59
C ARG A 322 11.99 0.24 11.26
N PHE A 323 12.71 1.09 11.96
CA PHE A 323 14.15 1.10 11.95
C PHE A 323 14.66 0.20 13.11
N GLY A 324 14.99 -1.04 12.79
CA GLY A 324 15.33 -2.06 13.79
C GLY A 324 16.75 -1.94 14.32
N GLU A 325 17.12 -2.81 15.26
CA GLU A 325 18.44 -2.84 15.90
C GLU A 325 19.57 -3.08 14.87
N MET A 326 19.34 -3.97 13.90
CA MET A 326 20.34 -4.27 12.87
C MET A 326 20.59 -3.09 11.94
N GLU A 327 19.59 -2.30 11.62
CA GLU A 327 19.69 -1.06 10.83
C GLU A 327 20.47 0.02 11.59
N VAL A 328 20.31 0.08 12.93
CA VAL A 328 21.12 0.95 13.80
C VAL A 328 22.58 0.54 13.73
N TRP A 329 22.91 -0.76 13.84
CA TRP A 329 24.28 -1.24 13.70
C TRP A 329 24.90 -0.89 12.34
N ALA A 330 24.12 -0.91 11.28
CA ALA A 330 24.61 -0.51 9.96
C ALA A 330 25.02 0.97 9.93
N LEU A 331 24.25 1.87 10.53
CA LEU A 331 24.60 3.29 10.62
C LEU A 331 25.81 3.52 11.53
N GLU A 332 25.93 2.77 12.62
CA GLU A 332 27.11 2.81 13.50
C GLU A 332 28.37 2.36 12.75
N ALA A 333 28.29 1.30 11.94
CA ALA A 333 29.38 0.82 11.13
C ALA A 333 29.85 1.85 10.08
N TYR A 334 28.94 2.67 9.53
CA TYR A 334 29.29 3.77 8.64
C TYR A 334 29.77 5.03 9.38
N GLY A 335 29.67 5.09 10.70
CA GLY A 335 30.00 6.28 11.49
C GLY A 335 29.02 7.45 11.26
N ALA A 336 27.80 7.17 10.82
CA ALA A 336 26.78 8.16 10.49
C ALA A 336 25.99 8.60 11.75
N ALA A 337 26.69 9.24 12.71
CA ALA A 337 26.11 9.60 14.01
C ALA A 337 24.97 10.62 13.91
N TYR A 338 25.11 11.64 13.07
CA TYR A 338 24.06 12.67 12.88
C TYR A 338 22.80 12.11 12.27
N THR A 339 22.93 11.23 11.26
CA THR A 339 21.79 10.54 10.65
C THR A 339 21.06 9.65 11.67
N LEU A 340 21.80 8.91 12.49
CA LEU A 340 21.23 8.09 13.54
C LEU A 340 20.50 8.93 14.58
N GLN A 341 21.09 10.04 15.02
CA GLN A 341 20.46 10.96 15.95
C GLN A 341 19.15 11.53 15.40
N GLU A 342 19.14 11.96 14.14
CA GLU A 342 17.94 12.46 13.46
C GLU A 342 16.82 11.40 13.41
N ILE A 343 17.15 10.16 13.05
CA ILE A 343 16.17 9.06 12.99
C ILE A 343 15.58 8.76 14.36
N LEU A 344 16.39 8.79 15.42
CA LEU A 344 15.97 8.47 16.79
C LEU A 344 15.18 9.60 17.48
N THR A 345 15.32 10.84 17.03
CA THR A 345 14.73 12.02 17.67
C THR A 345 13.66 12.67 16.83
N VAL A 346 14.01 13.60 15.95
CA VAL A 346 13.07 14.44 15.18
C VAL A 346 12.18 13.67 14.21
N LYS A 347 12.59 12.49 13.77
CA LYS A 347 11.78 11.58 12.93
C LYS A 347 10.98 10.55 13.74
N SER A 348 11.12 10.50 15.05
CA SER A 348 10.51 9.48 15.90
C SER A 348 9.71 10.12 17.04
N ASP A 349 10.32 10.29 18.23
CA ASP A 349 9.61 10.55 19.47
C ASP A 349 9.94 11.89 20.17
N ASP A 350 10.72 12.75 19.54
CA ASP A 350 10.90 14.13 20.00
C ASP A 350 9.73 15.01 19.53
N VAL A 351 8.74 15.21 20.40
CA VAL A 351 7.50 15.92 20.06
C VAL A 351 7.75 17.36 19.63
N THR A 352 8.50 18.12 20.42
CA THR A 352 8.84 19.54 20.11
C THR A 352 9.78 19.64 18.93
N GLY A 353 10.74 18.75 18.81
CA GLY A 353 11.67 18.69 17.70
C GLY A 353 10.99 18.43 16.36
N ARG A 354 9.97 17.57 16.32
CA ARG A 354 9.17 17.31 15.09
C ARG A 354 8.50 18.57 14.57
N VAL A 355 7.81 19.30 15.45
CA VAL A 355 7.10 20.54 15.07
C VAL A 355 8.06 21.58 14.55
N ARG A 356 9.13 21.85 15.29
CA ARG A 356 10.16 22.84 14.90
C ARG A 356 10.86 22.46 13.60
N THR A 357 11.11 21.17 13.39
CA THR A 357 11.70 20.65 12.15
C THR A 357 10.77 20.88 10.96
N TYR A 358 9.47 20.56 11.11
CA TYR A 358 8.49 20.79 10.05
C TYR A 358 8.36 22.27 9.71
N GLU A 359 8.27 23.14 10.71
CA GLU A 359 8.26 24.61 10.51
C GLU A 359 9.52 25.10 9.79
N ALA A 360 10.70 24.61 10.17
CA ALA A 360 11.95 25.00 9.54
C ALA A 360 12.00 24.57 8.07
N ILE A 361 11.50 23.36 7.73
CA ILE A 361 11.42 22.88 6.34
C ILE A 361 10.48 23.76 5.52
N VAL A 362 9.28 24.07 6.03
CA VAL A 362 8.30 24.94 5.35
C VAL A 362 8.84 26.35 5.12
N LYS A 363 9.55 26.90 6.11
CA LYS A 363 10.18 28.23 6.01
C LYS A 363 11.48 28.25 5.22
N GLY A 364 12.07 27.08 4.88
CA GLY A 364 13.37 26.97 4.23
C GLY A 364 14.55 27.30 5.14
N GLU A 365 14.40 27.19 6.45
CA GLU A 365 15.41 27.43 7.48
C GLU A 365 16.19 26.15 7.82
N ASN A 366 17.32 26.30 8.51
CA ASN A 366 18.08 25.14 9.00
C ASN A 366 17.33 24.43 10.10
N ILE A 367 17.37 23.09 10.08
CA ILE A 367 16.75 22.22 11.09
C ILE A 367 17.41 22.49 12.44
N PRO A 368 16.65 22.73 13.54
CA PRO A 368 17.18 22.93 14.88
C PRO A 368 17.87 21.68 15.41
N GLN A 369 18.68 21.85 16.45
CA GLN A 369 19.28 20.71 17.14
C GLN A 369 18.19 19.83 17.75
N PRO A 370 18.30 18.50 17.61
CA PRO A 370 17.32 17.56 18.18
C PRO A 370 17.35 17.59 19.72
N GLY A 371 16.18 17.39 20.31
CA GLY A 371 15.99 17.30 21.76
C GLY A 371 16.26 15.90 22.32
N VAL A 372 15.67 15.62 23.48
CA VAL A 372 15.73 14.31 24.15
C VAL A 372 14.52 13.47 23.73
N PRO A 373 14.74 12.20 23.32
CA PRO A 373 13.66 11.30 22.97
C PRO A 373 12.67 11.08 24.12
N GLU A 374 11.37 11.08 23.86
CA GLU A 374 10.35 10.84 24.88
C GLU A 374 10.46 9.41 25.46
N SER A 375 10.81 8.42 24.64
CA SER A 375 11.07 7.05 25.10
C SER A 375 12.20 6.97 26.12
N PHE A 376 13.20 7.83 26.03
CA PHE A 376 14.26 7.92 27.02
C PHE A 376 13.75 8.49 28.34
N LYS A 377 12.92 9.53 28.32
CA LYS A 377 12.27 10.07 29.53
C LYS A 377 11.43 8.99 30.24
N VAL A 378 10.62 8.22 29.46
CA VAL A 378 9.84 7.10 30.01
C VAL A 378 10.75 6.06 30.65
N LEU A 379 11.86 5.67 30.02
CA LEU A 379 12.81 4.70 30.57
C LEU A 379 13.38 5.18 31.93
N ILE A 380 13.80 6.43 32.02
CA ILE A 380 14.32 7.00 33.28
C ILE A 380 13.24 6.98 34.36
N LYS A 381 12.01 7.37 34.06
CA LYS A 381 10.89 7.33 35.03
C LYS A 381 10.58 5.90 35.47
N GLU A 382 10.62 4.93 34.56
CA GLU A 382 10.43 3.51 34.90
C GLU A 382 11.55 3.00 35.85
N LEU A 383 12.81 3.33 35.58
CA LEU A 383 13.92 2.97 36.46
C LEU A 383 13.80 3.61 37.84
N GLN A 384 13.41 4.90 37.91
CA GLN A 384 13.12 5.59 39.16
C GLN A 384 11.97 4.95 39.94
N SER A 385 10.93 4.45 39.25
CA SER A 385 9.80 3.74 39.86
C SER A 385 10.21 2.42 40.53
N LEU A 386 11.31 1.82 40.09
CA LEU A 386 11.94 0.65 40.71
C LEU A 386 12.83 1.01 41.91
N CYS A 387 12.78 2.22 42.42
CA CYS A 387 13.59 2.77 43.48
C CYS A 387 15.09 2.86 43.16
N LEU A 388 15.45 2.97 41.90
CA LEU A 388 16.83 3.25 41.49
C LEU A 388 17.05 4.76 41.45
N ASP A 389 18.19 5.24 42.00
CA ASP A 389 18.60 6.65 41.87
C ASP A 389 19.32 6.84 40.53
N VAL A 390 18.54 7.18 39.51
CA VAL A 390 19.08 7.41 38.17
C VAL A 390 19.05 8.91 37.88
N ARG A 391 20.25 9.49 37.61
CA ARG A 391 20.45 10.91 37.30
C ARG A 391 21.19 11.06 35.98
N ILE A 392 20.83 12.08 35.24
CA ILE A 392 21.48 12.44 34.01
C ILE A 392 22.41 13.62 34.31
N LEU A 393 23.67 13.47 34.00
CA LEU A 393 24.67 14.49 34.23
C LEU A 393 25.20 15.02 32.90
N ASP A 394 25.50 16.33 32.83
CA ASP A 394 26.19 16.92 31.69
C ASP A 394 27.73 16.61 31.76
N GLU A 395 28.48 17.12 30.78
CA GLU A 395 29.97 16.94 30.74
C GLU A 395 30.66 17.56 31.94
N ASN A 396 30.06 18.51 32.64
CA ASN A 396 30.61 19.17 33.83
C ASN A 396 30.25 18.45 35.13
N GLY A 397 29.34 17.47 35.07
CA GLY A 397 28.83 16.74 36.21
C GLY A 397 27.60 17.36 36.88
N ASP A 398 27.03 18.38 36.28
CA ASP A 398 25.79 18.99 36.75
C ASP A 398 24.58 18.15 36.33
N GLU A 399 23.57 18.08 37.19
CA GLU A 399 22.34 17.31 36.93
C GLU A 399 21.45 18.02 35.92
N ILE A 400 21.14 17.32 34.82
CA ILE A 400 20.17 17.77 33.83
C ILE A 400 18.75 17.35 34.23
N GLU A 401 17.92 18.29 34.62
CA GLU A 401 16.49 18.02 34.81
C GLU A 401 15.81 17.77 33.47
N LEU A 402 15.26 16.59 33.30
CA LEU A 402 14.35 16.28 32.19
C LEU A 402 13.02 16.97 32.48
N LYS A 403 12.89 18.25 32.08
CA LYS A 403 11.62 18.98 32.23
C LYS A 403 10.53 18.29 31.40
N ASP A 404 9.38 18.14 32.00
CA ASP A 404 8.15 17.86 31.25
C ASP A 404 7.83 19.11 30.44
N ASP A 405 7.60 18.96 29.12
CA ASP A 405 7.36 20.06 28.19
C ASP A 405 6.04 20.84 28.46
N GLU A 406 5.47 20.75 29.67
CA GLU A 406 4.29 21.52 30.10
C GLU A 406 4.56 23.03 30.18
N ASP A 407 5.81 23.46 30.35
CA ASP A 407 6.16 24.86 30.43
C ASP A 407 6.29 25.58 29.07
N ASP A 408 6.40 24.85 27.96
CA ASP A 408 6.39 25.37 26.58
C ASP A 408 5.01 25.21 25.91
N TYR A 409 3.92 25.12 26.69
CA TYR A 409 2.56 25.00 26.21
C TYR A 409 2.17 26.19 25.33
N ILE A 410 2.12 25.99 24.03
CA ILE A 410 1.46 26.90 23.08
C ILE A 410 -0.02 26.48 23.07
N PRO A 411 -0.95 27.26 23.65
CA PRO A 411 -2.36 26.92 23.69
C PRO A 411 -2.92 26.78 22.25
N GLY A 412 -3.45 25.60 21.93
CA GLY A 412 -4.09 25.34 20.65
C GLY A 412 -3.40 24.29 19.77
N MET A 413 -2.13 23.94 20.01
CA MET A 413 -1.37 23.08 19.10
C MET A 413 -1.50 21.57 19.37
N ARG A 414 -1.82 21.17 20.63
CA ARG A 414 -2.00 19.76 21.00
C ARG A 414 -3.29 19.17 20.43
N ASP A 415 -4.34 19.96 20.35
CA ASP A 415 -5.65 19.50 19.89
C ASP A 415 -5.74 19.37 18.36
N GLU A 416 -4.93 20.16 17.63
CA GLU A 416 -4.88 20.10 16.16
C GLU A 416 -4.07 18.91 15.62
N MET A 417 -3.03 18.45 16.32
CA MET A 417 -2.18 17.34 15.86
C MET A 417 -2.74 15.95 16.14
N SER A 418 -3.64 15.79 17.13
CA SER A 418 -4.15 14.46 17.48
C SER A 418 -5.29 13.97 16.59
N TYR A 419 -5.89 14.85 15.76
CA TYR A 419 -7.13 14.55 15.07
C TYR A 419 -7.22 15.00 13.59
N LYS A 420 -6.18 15.61 13.01
CA LYS A 420 -6.20 15.90 11.57
C LYS A 420 -5.80 14.67 10.78
N SER A 421 -6.67 14.24 9.87
CA SER A 421 -6.28 13.39 8.75
C SER A 421 -5.32 14.19 7.86
N ASP A 422 -4.37 13.54 7.20
CA ASP A 422 -3.39 14.19 6.32
C ASP A 422 -4.00 15.11 5.26
N ASP A 423 -5.25 14.86 4.86
CA ASP A 423 -6.00 15.69 3.92
C ASP A 423 -6.32 17.09 4.47
N ASP A 424 -6.49 17.25 5.79
CA ASP A 424 -6.76 18.55 6.40
C ASP A 424 -5.50 19.42 6.50
N GLU A 425 -4.30 18.84 6.63
CA GLU A 425 -3.04 19.58 6.65
C GLU A 425 -2.67 20.12 5.26
N ILE A 426 -2.94 19.34 4.20
CA ILE A 426 -2.66 19.74 2.81
C ILE A 426 -3.57 20.90 2.39
N THR A 427 -4.83 20.90 2.84
CA THR A 427 -5.78 21.97 2.52
C THR A 427 -5.64 23.22 3.40
N GLY A 428 -5.19 23.06 4.65
CA GLY A 428 -4.99 24.17 5.61
C GLY A 428 -3.75 25.04 5.36
N SER A 429 -2.74 24.52 4.66
CA SER A 429 -1.49 25.21 4.36
C SER A 429 -1.50 26.02 3.07
N GLY A 430 -2.59 25.99 2.28
CA GLY A 430 -2.66 26.74 1.02
C GLY A 430 -1.74 26.22 -0.10
N PHE A 431 -1.14 25.05 0.08
CA PHE A 431 -0.35 24.39 -0.95
C PHE A 431 -1.24 23.55 -1.84
N THR A 432 -1.45 23.96 -3.07
CA THR A 432 -1.95 23.11 -4.13
C THR A 432 -0.79 22.40 -4.81
N ILE A 433 -1.02 21.16 -5.26
CA ILE A 433 -0.04 20.30 -5.97
C ILE A 433 0.53 20.94 -7.26
N GLU A 434 0.07 22.13 -7.64
CA GLU A 434 0.56 22.87 -8.81
C GLU A 434 1.82 23.71 -8.55
N ASP A 435 2.27 23.85 -7.30
CA ASP A 435 3.41 24.71 -6.92
C ASP A 435 4.71 23.95 -6.58
N VAL A 436 4.81 22.63 -6.93
CA VAL A 436 6.04 21.84 -6.78
C VAL A 436 6.39 21.13 -8.08
#